data_c4fc5a73c785ded2368ba5dc4dd8f615
#
_entry.id   c4fc5a73c785ded2368ba5dc4dd8f615
#
_cell.length_a   1.000
_cell.length_b   1.000
_cell.length_c   1.000
_cell.angle_alpha   90.00
_cell.angle_beta   90.00
_cell.angle_gamma   90.00
#
_symmetry.space_group_name_H-M   'P 1'
#
loop_
_entity.id
_entity.type
_entity.pdbx_description
1 polymer ?
#
loop_
_entity_poly.entity_id
_entity_poly.type
_entity_poly.pdbx_seq_one_letter_code
_entity_poly.pdbx_strand_id
1 'polypeptide(L)'
;QLAIADVNAKNGSKIAFKEYDTQLDAAQASTQAPNIVANKDVVGVVGPAGSQEVLATGGLFGANNIAVVSPSATRTNLTAGTYPSFFRPIPNDGLQGPGDADFMAKNLKAKEVVVIEEKTAYGTGLAQSVVAQLKKLKVKVTNIAVNEKNADYAAVVTRISKTTNVVFVTFQDAAKSEQVAQELIKQKKKAVVFGSDGSDQPSFKTPGTYVSAFAPDVTGLAVAASAVAAYKAQFKAEVTTFGPPAYVAAQVIAEAAVRACAAGKTGDRATVLDEVKKTKIAKTILGNGLEFTATGDVKGGRFYIFQTQADGKRKLIG
;
A
#
# COMPACT_ATOMS: atom_id res chain seq x y z
N GLN A 1 -6.62 15.12 4.08
CA GLN A 1 -7.09 16.52 4.18
C GLN A 1 -7.83 16.91 2.89
N LEU A 2 -7.18 16.93 1.69
CA LEU A 2 -7.79 17.39 0.43
C LEU A 2 -9.11 16.71 0.10
N ALA A 3 -9.18 15.37 0.15
CA ALA A 3 -10.42 14.64 -0.13
C ALA A 3 -11.57 15.03 0.81
N ILE A 4 -11.29 15.26 2.08
CA ILE A 4 -12.30 15.72 3.05
C ILE A 4 -12.74 17.15 2.72
N ALA A 5 -11.82 18.03 2.34
CA ALA A 5 -12.15 19.38 1.91
C ALA A 5 -13.04 19.38 0.67
N ASP A 6 -12.74 18.53 -0.33
CA ASP A 6 -13.54 18.38 -1.54
C ASP A 6 -14.95 17.84 -1.24
N VAL A 7 -15.08 16.83 -0.37
CA VAL A 7 -16.37 16.28 0.06
C VAL A 7 -17.17 17.33 0.82
N ASN A 8 -16.53 18.08 1.73
CA ASN A 8 -17.17 19.15 2.48
C ASN A 8 -17.70 20.27 1.55
N ALA A 9 -16.87 20.71 0.60
CA ALA A 9 -17.26 21.74 -0.38
C ALA A 9 -18.45 21.29 -1.23
N LYS A 10 -18.42 20.04 -1.71
CA LYS A 10 -19.47 19.47 -2.55
C LYS A 10 -20.82 19.31 -1.84
N ASN A 11 -20.81 19.01 -0.54
CA ASN A 11 -22.01 18.61 0.19
C ASN A 11 -22.43 19.62 1.27
N GLY A 12 -21.70 20.74 1.43
CA GLY A 12 -21.94 21.70 2.52
C GLY A 12 -21.72 21.10 3.92
N SER A 13 -20.95 20.01 4.02
CA SER A 13 -20.64 19.32 5.28
C SER A 13 -19.46 19.96 6.00
N LYS A 14 -19.24 19.58 7.27
CA LYS A 14 -18.15 20.10 8.12
C LYS A 14 -17.38 18.95 8.80
N ILE A 15 -16.99 17.96 8.01
CA ILE A 15 -16.20 16.82 8.51
C ILE A 15 -14.81 17.35 8.90
N ALA A 16 -14.42 17.10 10.14
CA ALA A 16 -13.08 17.45 10.66
C ALA A 16 -12.08 16.29 10.42
N PHE A 17 -10.81 16.61 10.52
CA PHE A 17 -9.70 15.68 10.36
C PHE A 17 -8.73 15.83 11.53
N LYS A 18 -8.30 14.69 12.10
CA LYS A 18 -7.30 14.63 13.16
C LYS A 18 -6.24 13.62 12.80
N GLU A 19 -4.98 13.98 12.94
CA GLU A 19 -3.82 13.14 12.63
C GLU A 19 -3.33 12.38 13.87
N TYR A 20 -2.86 11.15 13.61
CA TYR A 20 -2.18 10.30 14.58
C TYR A 20 -0.99 9.66 13.89
N ASP A 21 0.23 9.92 14.36
CA ASP A 21 1.43 9.31 13.84
C ASP A 21 1.71 8.00 14.57
N THR A 22 1.78 6.93 13.83
CA THR A 22 2.05 5.58 14.32
C THR A 22 3.41 5.04 13.87
N GLN A 23 4.15 5.80 13.05
CA GLN A 23 5.50 5.50 12.57
C GLN A 23 5.64 4.11 11.91
N LEU A 24 4.56 3.59 11.31
CA LEU A 24 4.46 2.21 10.80
C LEU A 24 4.75 1.13 11.85
N ASP A 25 4.62 1.46 13.14
CA ASP A 25 4.93 0.58 14.27
C ASP A 25 3.65 0.06 14.93
N ALA A 26 3.53 -1.26 15.08
CA ALA A 26 2.36 -1.92 15.65
C ALA A 26 2.12 -1.54 17.13
N ALA A 27 3.18 -1.30 17.92
CA ALA A 27 3.06 -0.91 19.33
C ALA A 27 2.57 0.54 19.44
N GLN A 28 3.09 1.43 18.61
CA GLN A 28 2.60 2.81 18.52
C GLN A 28 1.13 2.85 18.11
N ALA A 29 0.75 2.09 17.08
CA ALA A 29 -0.65 1.98 16.66
C ALA A 29 -1.55 1.46 17.79
N SER A 30 -1.13 0.43 18.52
CA SER A 30 -1.85 -0.10 19.69
C SER A 30 -2.01 0.92 20.82
N THR A 31 -1.03 1.80 20.99
CA THR A 31 -1.10 2.89 21.99
C THR A 31 -2.09 3.99 21.58
N GLN A 32 -2.16 4.31 20.29
CA GLN A 32 -3.03 5.38 19.78
C GLN A 32 -4.50 4.91 19.60
N ALA A 33 -4.72 3.65 19.26
CA ALA A 33 -6.07 3.15 18.94
C ALA A 33 -7.10 3.34 20.07
N PRO A 34 -6.80 3.12 21.37
CA PRO A 34 -7.75 3.42 22.45
C PRO A 34 -8.15 4.89 22.52
N ASN A 35 -7.22 5.82 22.27
CA ASN A 35 -7.49 7.25 22.25
C ASN A 35 -8.43 7.64 21.10
N ILE A 36 -8.25 7.01 19.93
CA ILE A 36 -9.12 7.16 18.76
C ILE A 36 -10.53 6.66 19.09
N VAL A 37 -10.65 5.48 19.70
CA VAL A 37 -11.95 4.88 20.09
C VAL A 37 -12.66 5.70 21.16
N ALA A 38 -11.93 6.25 22.14
CA ALA A 38 -12.48 7.07 23.19
C ALA A 38 -13.07 8.40 22.69
N ASN A 39 -12.51 8.95 21.60
CA ASN A 39 -13.05 10.15 20.96
C ASN A 39 -14.32 9.81 20.17
N LYS A 40 -15.50 10.17 20.71
CA LYS A 40 -16.80 9.85 20.11
C LYS A 40 -17.08 10.60 18.80
N ASP A 41 -16.36 11.67 18.51
CA ASP A 41 -16.48 12.41 17.25
C ASP A 41 -15.79 11.70 16.08
N VAL A 42 -14.92 10.71 16.36
CA VAL A 42 -14.28 9.90 15.31
C VAL A 42 -15.28 8.85 14.80
N VAL A 43 -15.65 8.96 13.54
CA VAL A 43 -16.59 8.05 12.87
C VAL A 43 -15.92 7.07 11.91
N GLY A 44 -14.65 7.29 11.57
CA GLY A 44 -13.87 6.41 10.69
C GLY A 44 -12.38 6.73 10.75
N VAL A 45 -11.56 5.81 10.30
CA VAL A 45 -10.10 5.89 10.28
C VAL A 45 -9.58 5.70 8.86
N VAL A 46 -8.85 6.69 8.35
CA VAL A 46 -8.04 6.56 7.12
C VAL A 46 -6.68 6.01 7.53
N GLY A 47 -6.43 4.76 7.23
CA GLY A 47 -5.28 4.02 7.75
C GLY A 47 -5.74 2.77 8.51
N PRO A 48 -4.88 2.17 9.38
CA PRO A 48 -3.43 2.35 9.43
C PRO A 48 -2.75 2.04 8.10
N ALA A 49 -1.52 2.54 7.90
CA ALA A 49 -0.80 2.34 6.65
C ALA A 49 -0.18 0.95 6.55
N GLY A 50 0.35 0.42 7.65
CA GLY A 50 1.05 -0.86 7.70
C GLY A 50 0.15 -2.04 8.04
N SER A 51 0.40 -3.20 7.42
CA SER A 51 -0.33 -4.43 7.72
C SER A 51 -0.19 -4.86 9.19
N GLN A 52 0.97 -4.67 9.81
CA GLN A 52 1.24 -4.94 11.22
C GLN A 52 0.39 -4.08 12.15
N GLU A 53 0.13 -2.84 11.77
CA GLU A 53 -0.69 -1.91 12.53
C GLU A 53 -2.18 -2.29 12.46
N VAL A 54 -2.66 -2.71 11.26
CA VAL A 54 -4.03 -3.22 11.11
C VAL A 54 -4.24 -4.49 11.94
N LEU A 55 -3.27 -5.43 11.93
CA LEU A 55 -3.33 -6.63 12.79
C LEU A 55 -3.42 -6.28 14.27
N ALA A 56 -2.73 -5.21 14.69
CA ALA A 56 -2.69 -4.78 16.10
C ALA A 56 -3.96 -4.03 16.55
N THR A 57 -4.66 -3.35 15.64
CA THR A 57 -5.75 -2.40 15.99
C THR A 57 -7.11 -2.77 15.44
N GLY A 58 -7.17 -3.58 14.38
CA GLY A 58 -8.39 -3.88 13.64
C GLY A 58 -9.51 -4.50 14.48
N GLY A 59 -9.15 -5.36 15.45
CA GLY A 59 -10.12 -5.92 16.40
C GLY A 59 -10.77 -4.86 17.29
N LEU A 60 -9.98 -3.91 17.79
CA LEU A 60 -10.49 -2.82 18.63
C LEU A 60 -11.41 -1.88 17.83
N PHE A 61 -11.03 -1.50 16.62
CA PHE A 61 -11.87 -0.67 15.76
C PHE A 61 -13.15 -1.39 15.37
N GLY A 62 -13.07 -2.69 15.03
CA GLY A 62 -14.25 -3.51 14.72
C GLY A 62 -15.23 -3.61 15.87
N ALA A 63 -14.76 -3.86 17.10
CA ALA A 63 -15.60 -3.91 18.31
C ALA A 63 -16.31 -2.58 18.62
N ASN A 64 -15.83 -1.47 18.06
CA ASN A 64 -16.41 -0.14 18.25
C ASN A 64 -17.10 0.40 16.98
N ASN A 65 -17.36 -0.44 15.98
CA ASN A 65 -17.99 -0.09 14.71
C ASN A 65 -17.30 1.07 13.96
N ILE A 66 -16.01 1.25 14.14
CA ILE A 66 -15.23 2.27 13.42
C ILE A 66 -14.82 1.70 12.06
N ALA A 67 -15.31 2.30 10.99
CA ALA A 67 -14.85 1.96 9.64
C ALA A 67 -13.36 2.32 9.47
N VAL A 68 -12.58 1.36 9.00
CA VAL A 68 -11.14 1.49 8.76
C VAL A 68 -10.89 1.32 7.27
N VAL A 69 -10.41 2.36 6.60
CA VAL A 69 -10.06 2.29 5.18
C VAL A 69 -8.57 2.54 5.01
N SER A 70 -7.81 1.46 4.81
CA SER A 70 -6.36 1.55 4.67
C SER A 70 -5.95 1.86 3.24
N PRO A 71 -5.10 2.87 3.02
CA PRO A 71 -4.59 3.20 1.69
C PRO A 71 -3.48 2.26 1.19
N SER A 72 -2.88 1.42 2.07
CA SER A 72 -1.63 0.72 1.76
C SER A 72 -1.39 -0.61 2.45
N ALA A 73 -2.25 -1.06 3.37
CA ALA A 73 -2.09 -2.36 4.03
C ALA A 73 -2.56 -3.50 3.10
N THR A 74 -1.60 -4.24 2.53
CA THR A 74 -1.85 -5.21 1.43
C THR A 74 -1.96 -6.66 1.88
N ARG A 75 -1.57 -7.02 3.12
CA ARG A 75 -1.57 -8.42 3.57
C ARG A 75 -2.93 -9.08 3.37
N THR A 76 -2.94 -10.32 2.82
CA THR A 76 -4.18 -11.02 2.41
C THR A 76 -5.14 -11.32 3.55
N ASN A 77 -4.62 -11.72 4.72
CA ASN A 77 -5.47 -12.12 5.85
C ASN A 77 -6.22 -10.96 6.54
N LEU A 78 -5.95 -9.70 6.18
CA LEU A 78 -6.67 -8.56 6.72
C LEU A 78 -8.15 -8.54 6.30
N THR A 79 -8.47 -9.17 5.17
CA THR A 79 -9.81 -9.30 4.61
C THR A 79 -10.32 -10.74 4.61
N ALA A 80 -9.76 -11.61 5.45
CA ALA A 80 -10.20 -13.00 5.61
C ALA A 80 -11.42 -13.17 6.55
N GLY A 81 -12.12 -12.07 6.89
CA GLY A 81 -13.29 -12.09 7.76
C GLY A 81 -13.03 -11.75 9.24
N THR A 82 -11.77 -11.67 9.67
CA THR A 82 -11.41 -11.34 11.06
C THR A 82 -11.70 -9.88 11.42
N TYR A 83 -11.62 -8.97 10.45
CA TYR A 83 -11.79 -7.53 10.66
C TYR A 83 -12.93 -6.99 9.79
N PRO A 84 -14.22 -7.13 10.21
CA PRO A 84 -15.37 -6.79 9.37
C PRO A 84 -15.55 -5.29 9.14
N SER A 85 -14.79 -4.45 9.83
CA SER A 85 -14.74 -2.98 9.66
C SER A 85 -13.56 -2.51 8.80
N PHE A 86 -12.72 -3.43 8.30
CA PHE A 86 -11.53 -3.11 7.51
C PHE A 86 -11.82 -3.17 6.01
N PHE A 87 -11.38 -2.14 5.29
CA PHE A 87 -11.50 -1.98 3.84
C PHE A 87 -10.21 -1.45 3.26
N ARG A 88 -9.99 -1.68 1.95
CA ARG A 88 -8.87 -1.09 1.22
C ARG A 88 -9.23 -0.82 -0.24
N PRO A 89 -8.94 0.40 -0.76
CA PRO A 89 -9.18 0.77 -2.16
C PRO A 89 -8.07 0.29 -3.10
N ILE A 90 -7.18 -0.56 -2.62
CA ILE A 90 -6.02 -1.11 -3.31
C ILE A 90 -6.07 -2.64 -3.32
N PRO A 91 -5.44 -3.31 -4.30
CA PRO A 91 -5.33 -4.77 -4.32
C PRO A 91 -4.43 -5.30 -3.20
N ASN A 92 -4.50 -6.59 -2.93
CA ASN A 92 -3.75 -7.26 -1.87
C ASN A 92 -2.61 -8.14 -2.39
N ASP A 93 -1.77 -8.64 -1.46
CA ASP A 93 -0.60 -9.50 -1.74
C ASP A 93 -0.95 -10.81 -2.45
N GLY A 94 -2.21 -11.23 -2.42
CA GLY A 94 -2.70 -12.38 -3.16
C GLY A 94 -2.72 -12.17 -4.67
N LEU A 95 -2.77 -10.90 -5.12
CA LEU A 95 -2.58 -10.51 -6.51
C LEU A 95 -1.13 -10.11 -6.78
N GLN A 96 -0.50 -9.35 -5.88
CA GLN A 96 0.87 -8.87 -6.07
C GLN A 96 1.87 -10.02 -6.17
N GLY A 97 1.91 -10.89 -5.20
CA GLY A 97 2.92 -11.95 -5.14
C GLY A 97 2.96 -12.84 -6.37
N PRO A 98 1.82 -13.40 -6.84
CA PRO A 98 1.77 -14.13 -8.09
C PRO A 98 2.13 -13.28 -9.30
N GLY A 99 1.64 -12.04 -9.39
CA GLY A 99 1.93 -11.13 -10.51
C GLY A 99 3.41 -10.81 -10.63
N ASP A 100 4.07 -10.44 -9.53
CA ASP A 100 5.50 -10.14 -9.48
C ASP A 100 6.35 -11.38 -9.82
N ALA A 101 5.99 -12.55 -9.29
CA ALA A 101 6.69 -13.81 -9.59
C ALA A 101 6.54 -14.20 -11.06
N ASP A 102 5.35 -14.06 -11.63
CA ASP A 102 5.08 -14.30 -13.05
C ASP A 102 5.90 -13.35 -13.92
N PHE A 103 5.96 -12.06 -13.58
CA PHE A 103 6.77 -11.09 -14.32
C PHE A 103 8.26 -11.42 -14.26
N MET A 104 8.80 -11.75 -13.08
CA MET A 104 10.19 -12.19 -12.93
C MET A 104 10.50 -13.42 -13.81
N ALA A 105 9.64 -14.42 -13.78
CA ALA A 105 9.85 -15.65 -14.55
C ALA A 105 9.69 -15.45 -16.05
N LYS A 106 8.63 -14.74 -16.49
CA LYS A 106 8.23 -14.67 -17.90
C LYS A 106 8.88 -13.51 -18.64
N ASN A 107 8.96 -12.31 -18.01
CA ASN A 107 9.48 -11.11 -18.65
C ASN A 107 10.97 -10.94 -18.41
N LEU A 108 11.44 -11.12 -17.17
CA LEU A 108 12.86 -11.03 -16.82
C LEU A 108 13.62 -12.34 -17.08
N LYS A 109 12.92 -13.41 -17.46
CA LYS A 109 13.50 -14.74 -17.72
C LYS A 109 14.34 -15.26 -16.56
N ALA A 110 13.92 -14.90 -15.32
CA ALA A 110 14.65 -15.28 -14.12
C ALA A 110 14.62 -16.80 -13.91
N LYS A 111 15.80 -17.39 -13.76
CA LYS A 111 15.99 -18.80 -13.41
C LYS A 111 16.32 -18.99 -11.93
N GLU A 112 16.87 -17.97 -11.32
CA GLU A 112 17.21 -17.92 -9.90
C GLU A 112 16.87 -16.55 -9.32
N VAL A 113 16.04 -16.53 -8.27
CA VAL A 113 15.58 -15.35 -7.56
C VAL A 113 16.00 -15.46 -6.09
N VAL A 114 16.56 -14.37 -5.56
CA VAL A 114 16.72 -14.20 -4.11
C VAL A 114 15.63 -13.26 -3.64
N VAL A 115 14.85 -13.69 -2.65
CA VAL A 115 13.87 -12.84 -1.95
C VAL A 115 14.53 -12.36 -0.66
N ILE A 116 14.66 -11.03 -0.49
CA ILE A 116 15.07 -10.44 0.79
C ILE A 116 13.80 -10.02 1.51
N GLU A 117 13.42 -10.81 2.51
CA GLU A 117 12.23 -10.65 3.31
C GLU A 117 12.48 -9.74 4.50
N GLU A 118 11.78 -8.60 4.58
CA GLU A 118 11.73 -7.82 5.81
C GLU A 118 10.80 -8.50 6.82
N LYS A 119 11.26 -8.71 8.06
CA LYS A 119 10.51 -9.38 9.13
C LYS A 119 9.43 -8.46 9.72
N THR A 120 8.54 -7.97 8.87
CA THR A 120 7.28 -7.31 9.23
C THR A 120 6.11 -8.20 8.84
N ALA A 121 4.90 -7.87 9.29
CA ALA A 121 3.73 -8.62 8.86
C ALA A 121 3.48 -8.51 7.35
N TYR A 122 3.73 -7.32 6.78
CA TYR A 122 3.69 -7.09 5.33
C TYR A 122 4.78 -7.89 4.62
N GLY A 123 6.06 -7.64 4.95
CA GLY A 123 7.19 -8.22 4.23
C GLY A 123 7.17 -9.75 4.21
N THR A 124 6.86 -10.38 5.35
CA THR A 124 6.73 -11.84 5.48
C THR A 124 5.54 -12.37 4.65
N GLY A 125 4.39 -11.68 4.68
CA GLY A 125 3.21 -12.12 3.94
C GLY A 125 3.43 -12.11 2.43
N LEU A 126 3.97 -11.01 1.90
CA LEU A 126 4.29 -10.88 0.48
C LEU A 126 5.40 -11.85 0.05
N ALA A 127 6.48 -11.97 0.83
CA ALA A 127 7.56 -12.92 0.54
C ALA A 127 7.04 -14.36 0.40
N GLN A 128 6.15 -14.79 1.31
CA GLN A 128 5.52 -16.11 1.24
C GLN A 128 4.73 -16.29 -0.06
N SER A 129 3.95 -15.29 -0.47
CA SER A 129 3.16 -15.30 -1.71
C SER A 129 4.05 -15.42 -2.95
N VAL A 130 5.10 -14.58 -3.04
CA VAL A 130 6.07 -14.59 -4.15
C VAL A 130 6.81 -15.92 -4.23
N VAL A 131 7.36 -16.40 -3.09
CA VAL A 131 8.11 -17.67 -3.02
C VAL A 131 7.23 -18.86 -3.43
N ALA A 132 5.96 -18.88 -2.99
CA ALA A 132 5.04 -19.95 -3.37
C ALA A 132 4.80 -19.99 -4.90
N GLN A 133 4.62 -18.82 -5.53
CA GLN A 133 4.41 -18.76 -6.98
C GLN A 133 5.69 -19.08 -7.77
N LEU A 134 6.86 -18.57 -7.35
CA LEU A 134 8.14 -18.89 -7.99
C LEU A 134 8.41 -20.41 -7.98
N LYS A 135 8.11 -21.08 -6.86
CA LYS A 135 8.22 -22.56 -6.78
C LYS A 135 7.28 -23.26 -7.76
N LYS A 136 6.02 -22.81 -7.90
CA LYS A 136 5.09 -23.34 -8.92
C LYS A 136 5.62 -23.18 -10.34
N LEU A 137 6.29 -22.06 -10.61
CA LEU A 137 6.93 -21.74 -11.89
C LEU A 137 8.27 -22.47 -12.09
N LYS A 138 8.70 -23.29 -11.12
CA LYS A 138 9.99 -24.02 -11.13
C LYS A 138 11.21 -23.07 -11.22
N VAL A 139 11.08 -21.86 -10.72
CA VAL A 139 12.21 -20.92 -10.55
C VAL A 139 12.92 -21.25 -9.26
N LYS A 140 14.25 -21.35 -9.31
CA LYS A 140 15.06 -21.53 -8.10
C LYS A 140 14.94 -20.28 -7.22
N VAL A 141 14.49 -20.45 -5.97
CA VAL A 141 14.27 -19.33 -5.05
C VAL A 141 14.99 -19.56 -3.72
N THR A 142 15.68 -18.52 -3.24
CA THR A 142 16.28 -18.48 -1.91
C THR A 142 15.66 -17.32 -1.15
N ASN A 143 15.15 -17.56 0.06
CA ASN A 143 14.62 -16.52 0.94
C ASN A 143 15.66 -16.15 2.00
N ILE A 144 15.96 -14.85 2.15
CA ILE A 144 16.86 -14.30 3.18
C ILE A 144 16.05 -13.31 4.02
N ALA A 145 15.74 -13.70 5.26
CA ALA A 145 15.01 -12.83 6.16
C ALA A 145 15.94 -11.85 6.88
N VAL A 146 15.57 -10.57 6.90
CA VAL A 146 16.28 -9.49 7.59
C VAL A 146 15.36 -8.82 8.60
N ASN A 147 15.94 -8.26 9.68
CA ASN A 147 15.16 -7.46 10.62
C ASN A 147 14.80 -6.10 9.98
N GLU A 148 13.64 -5.55 10.32
CA GLU A 148 13.20 -4.22 9.85
C GLU A 148 14.16 -3.10 10.21
N LYS A 149 14.93 -3.24 11.32
CA LYS A 149 15.93 -2.28 11.77
C LYS A 149 17.30 -2.47 11.11
N ASN A 150 17.42 -3.42 10.16
CA ASN A 150 18.68 -3.64 9.44
C ASN A 150 19.01 -2.41 8.59
N ALA A 151 20.21 -1.87 8.79
CA ALA A 151 20.69 -0.69 8.09
C ALA A 151 21.89 -0.98 7.16
N ASP A 152 22.38 -2.23 7.13
CA ASP A 152 23.51 -2.66 6.29
C ASP A 152 23.15 -3.93 5.53
N TYR A 153 23.27 -3.87 4.22
CA TYR A 153 22.96 -4.97 3.32
C TYR A 153 24.21 -5.61 2.67
N ALA A 154 25.42 -5.15 2.99
CA ALA A 154 26.66 -5.65 2.38
C ALA A 154 26.82 -7.17 2.59
N ALA A 155 26.64 -7.64 3.85
CA ALA A 155 26.73 -9.06 4.18
C ALA A 155 25.60 -9.88 3.53
N VAL A 156 24.40 -9.31 3.40
CA VAL A 156 23.27 -9.96 2.73
C VAL A 156 23.57 -10.13 1.23
N VAL A 157 24.03 -9.07 0.57
CA VAL A 157 24.38 -9.08 -0.86
C VAL A 157 25.58 -10.00 -1.15
N THR A 158 26.54 -10.10 -0.25
CA THR A 158 27.70 -11.04 -0.40
C THR A 158 27.23 -12.48 -0.56
N ARG A 159 26.15 -12.88 0.13
CA ARG A 159 25.56 -14.23 0.06
C ARG A 159 24.79 -14.52 -1.22
N ILE A 160 24.48 -13.49 -2.03
CA ILE A 160 23.75 -13.65 -3.30
C ILE A 160 24.68 -14.32 -4.33
N SER A 161 24.22 -15.40 -4.93
CA SER A 161 24.96 -16.14 -5.97
C SER A 161 25.23 -15.25 -7.20
N LYS A 162 26.32 -15.54 -7.92
CA LYS A 162 26.61 -14.93 -9.23
C LYS A 162 25.61 -15.35 -10.31
N THR A 163 24.87 -16.43 -10.11
CA THR A 163 23.85 -16.96 -11.02
C THR A 163 22.47 -16.36 -10.77
N THR A 164 22.28 -15.64 -9.66
CA THR A 164 21.02 -14.96 -9.37
C THR A 164 20.73 -13.90 -10.42
N ASN A 165 19.49 -13.93 -10.97
CA ASN A 165 19.04 -12.99 -11.99
C ASN A 165 18.33 -11.77 -11.37
N VAL A 166 17.49 -12.03 -10.35
CA VAL A 166 16.66 -11.02 -9.71
C VAL A 166 16.78 -11.13 -8.19
N VAL A 167 16.88 -9.97 -7.53
CA VAL A 167 16.70 -9.82 -6.09
C VAL A 167 15.37 -9.12 -5.86
N PHE A 168 14.40 -9.86 -5.36
CA PHE A 168 13.10 -9.31 -4.97
C PHE A 168 13.16 -8.87 -3.51
N VAL A 169 12.69 -7.66 -3.20
CA VAL A 169 12.74 -7.10 -1.84
C VAL A 169 11.33 -6.73 -1.35
N THR A 170 10.99 -7.11 -0.11
CA THR A 170 9.68 -6.82 0.50
C THR A 170 9.80 -5.74 1.58
N PHE A 171 10.46 -4.64 1.25
CA PHE A 171 10.70 -3.54 2.19
C PHE A 171 9.56 -2.52 2.19
N GLN A 172 9.28 -1.94 3.36
CA GLN A 172 8.37 -0.81 3.54
C GLN A 172 9.08 0.53 3.34
N ASP A 173 10.41 0.54 3.32
CA ASP A 173 11.25 1.72 3.10
C ASP A 173 12.04 1.57 1.79
N ALA A 174 11.74 2.42 0.83
CA ALA A 174 12.40 2.44 -0.47
C ALA A 174 13.90 2.75 -0.41
N ALA A 175 14.36 3.47 0.63
CA ALA A 175 15.80 3.72 0.82
C ALA A 175 16.57 2.43 1.08
N LYS A 176 15.97 1.44 1.74
CA LYS A 176 16.57 0.10 1.92
C LYS A 176 16.70 -0.65 0.60
N SER A 177 15.70 -0.54 -0.27
CA SER A 177 15.73 -1.12 -1.62
C SER A 177 16.84 -0.51 -2.46
N GLU A 178 17.00 0.82 -2.37
CA GLU A 178 18.11 1.53 -3.01
C GLU A 178 19.46 1.07 -2.48
N GLN A 179 19.62 0.88 -1.16
CA GLN A 179 20.87 0.37 -0.58
C GLN A 179 21.21 -1.02 -1.12
N VAL A 180 20.24 -1.92 -1.26
CA VAL A 180 20.45 -3.24 -1.88
C VAL A 180 20.92 -3.09 -3.32
N ALA A 181 20.29 -2.20 -4.11
CA ALA A 181 20.66 -1.98 -5.50
C ALA A 181 22.10 -1.42 -5.62
N GLN A 182 22.45 -0.44 -4.81
CA GLN A 182 23.79 0.13 -4.78
C GLN A 182 24.85 -0.89 -4.34
N GLU A 183 24.53 -1.74 -3.36
CA GLU A 183 25.45 -2.76 -2.87
C GLU A 183 25.66 -3.87 -3.91
N LEU A 184 24.63 -4.25 -4.69
CA LEU A 184 24.78 -5.16 -5.84
C LEU A 184 25.76 -4.60 -6.87
N ILE A 185 25.66 -3.31 -7.20
CA ILE A 185 26.59 -2.62 -8.12
C ILE A 185 28.00 -2.64 -7.57
N LYS A 186 28.19 -2.23 -6.31
CA LYS A 186 29.47 -2.17 -5.61
C LYS A 186 30.17 -3.54 -5.59
N GLN A 187 29.41 -4.62 -5.34
CA GLN A 187 29.91 -6.00 -5.33
C GLN A 187 29.94 -6.64 -6.72
N LYS A 188 29.65 -5.89 -7.79
CA LYS A 188 29.66 -6.37 -9.19
C LYS A 188 28.78 -7.60 -9.41
N LYS A 189 27.64 -7.67 -8.71
CA LYS A 189 26.60 -8.70 -8.94
C LYS A 189 25.78 -8.31 -10.17
N LYS A 190 25.35 -9.32 -10.95
CA LYS A 190 24.57 -9.09 -12.19
C LYS A 190 23.06 -9.05 -11.98
N ALA A 191 22.59 -9.41 -10.79
CA ALA A 191 21.18 -9.40 -10.46
C ALA A 191 20.60 -7.99 -10.49
N VAL A 192 19.35 -7.87 -10.95
CA VAL A 192 18.57 -6.62 -10.84
C VAL A 192 17.69 -6.64 -9.58
N VAL A 193 17.45 -5.48 -8.99
CA VAL A 193 16.49 -5.37 -7.88
C VAL A 193 15.10 -5.19 -8.44
N PHE A 194 14.14 -5.95 -7.90
CA PHE A 194 12.73 -5.75 -8.08
C PHE A 194 12.11 -5.45 -6.70
N GLY A 195 11.71 -4.22 -6.48
CA GLY A 195 11.06 -3.76 -5.25
C GLY A 195 9.56 -4.05 -5.25
N SER A 196 9.02 -4.38 -4.11
CA SER A 196 7.58 -4.44 -3.86
C SER A 196 6.97 -3.03 -3.78
N ASP A 197 5.66 -2.92 -3.61
CA ASP A 197 4.92 -1.65 -3.52
C ASP A 197 5.46 -0.69 -2.44
N GLY A 198 5.92 -1.20 -1.31
CA GLY A 198 6.61 -0.39 -0.29
C GLY A 198 7.87 0.30 -0.78
N SER A 199 8.47 -0.21 -1.85
CA SER A 199 9.65 0.38 -2.51
C SER A 199 9.32 1.46 -3.55
N ASP A 200 8.03 1.68 -3.88
CA ASP A 200 7.65 2.64 -4.91
C ASP A 200 7.62 4.08 -4.38
N GLN A 201 8.79 4.57 -4.06
CA GLN A 201 9.07 5.91 -3.55
C GLN A 201 10.27 6.52 -4.30
N PRO A 202 10.41 7.85 -4.34
CA PRO A 202 11.49 8.54 -5.05
C PRO A 202 12.91 8.17 -4.62
N SER A 203 13.09 7.66 -3.39
CA SER A 203 14.38 7.21 -2.87
C SER A 203 14.91 5.94 -3.54
N PHE A 204 14.05 5.10 -4.14
CA PHE A 204 14.46 3.94 -4.94
C PHE A 204 14.56 4.34 -6.40
N LYS A 205 15.77 4.72 -6.85
CA LYS A 205 16.01 5.42 -8.11
C LYS A 205 17.11 4.82 -8.99
N THR A 206 17.77 3.75 -8.58
CA THR A 206 18.82 3.10 -9.38
C THR A 206 18.26 2.68 -10.74
N PRO A 207 18.85 3.13 -11.88
CA PRO A 207 18.39 2.77 -13.22
C PRO A 207 18.39 1.26 -13.47
N GLY A 208 17.40 0.78 -14.22
CA GLY A 208 17.26 -0.65 -14.55
C GLY A 208 16.57 -1.47 -13.48
N THR A 209 16.31 -0.93 -12.28
CA THR A 209 15.49 -1.59 -11.24
C THR A 209 14.03 -1.60 -11.61
N TYR A 210 13.29 -2.53 -11.01
CA TYR A 210 11.84 -2.67 -11.17
C TYR A 210 11.13 -2.44 -9.85
N VAL A 211 9.86 -2.05 -9.93
CA VAL A 211 9.00 -1.94 -8.76
C VAL A 211 7.55 -2.28 -9.15
N SER A 212 6.85 -3.01 -8.29
CA SER A 212 5.40 -3.14 -8.40
C SER A 212 4.70 -2.05 -7.56
N ALA A 213 3.54 -1.58 -8.03
CA ALA A 213 2.77 -0.56 -7.37
C ALA A 213 1.28 -0.90 -7.43
N PHE A 214 0.55 -0.64 -6.35
CA PHE A 214 -0.90 -0.87 -6.28
C PHE A 214 -1.73 0.28 -6.89
N ALA A 215 -1.10 1.36 -7.31
CA ALA A 215 -1.75 2.50 -7.94
C ALA A 215 -1.01 2.92 -9.22
N PRO A 216 -1.72 3.43 -10.23
CA PRO A 216 -1.09 4.02 -11.41
C PRO A 216 -0.41 5.35 -11.07
N ASP A 217 0.44 5.83 -11.95
CA ASP A 217 0.82 7.25 -11.94
C ASP A 217 -0.41 8.09 -12.32
N VAL A 218 -0.93 8.82 -11.33
CA VAL A 218 -2.13 9.65 -11.50
C VAL A 218 -1.83 11.01 -12.11
N THR A 219 -0.56 11.41 -12.24
CA THR A 219 -0.19 12.76 -12.69
C THR A 219 -0.61 13.03 -14.15
N GLY A 220 -0.72 11.96 -14.96
CA GLY A 220 -1.22 12.00 -16.33
C GLY A 220 -2.73 11.78 -16.48
N LEU A 221 -3.48 11.53 -15.40
CA LEU A 221 -4.91 11.23 -15.48
C LEU A 221 -5.77 12.48 -15.36
N ALA A 222 -6.59 12.77 -16.38
CA ALA A 222 -7.48 13.93 -16.37
C ALA A 222 -8.41 13.96 -15.14
N VAL A 223 -8.88 12.80 -14.67
CA VAL A 223 -9.74 12.70 -13.47
C VAL A 223 -9.02 13.10 -12.17
N ALA A 224 -7.70 13.02 -12.13
CA ALA A 224 -6.89 13.38 -10.97
C ALA A 224 -6.34 14.80 -11.04
N ALA A 225 -6.48 15.50 -12.17
CA ALA A 225 -5.79 16.78 -12.43
C ALA A 225 -6.05 17.83 -11.34
N SER A 226 -7.29 17.99 -10.89
CA SER A 226 -7.65 18.94 -9.83
C SER A 226 -6.99 18.56 -8.48
N ALA A 227 -7.07 17.28 -8.08
CA ALA A 227 -6.48 16.81 -6.84
C ALA A 227 -4.95 16.92 -6.86
N VAL A 228 -4.31 16.61 -7.99
CA VAL A 228 -2.86 16.76 -8.18
C VAL A 228 -2.44 18.23 -8.08
N ALA A 229 -3.18 19.14 -8.73
CA ALA A 229 -2.90 20.57 -8.65
C ALA A 229 -3.07 21.13 -7.23
N ALA A 230 -4.15 20.73 -6.54
CA ALA A 230 -4.40 21.12 -5.15
C ALA A 230 -3.31 20.60 -4.21
N TYR A 231 -2.87 19.35 -4.39
CA TYR A 231 -1.78 18.75 -3.60
C TYR A 231 -0.48 19.57 -3.77
N LYS A 232 -0.07 19.84 -5.02
CA LYS A 232 1.14 20.64 -5.31
C LYS A 232 1.04 22.06 -4.76
N ALA A 233 -0.13 22.68 -4.85
CA ALA A 233 -0.36 24.01 -4.32
C ALA A 233 -0.25 24.07 -2.79
N GLN A 234 -0.81 23.08 -2.09
CA GLN A 234 -0.85 23.04 -0.63
C GLN A 234 0.47 22.57 -0.01
N PHE A 235 1.05 21.48 -0.52
CA PHE A 235 2.20 20.83 0.12
C PHE A 235 3.54 21.16 -0.53
N LYS A 236 3.55 21.89 -1.66
CA LYS A 236 4.77 22.23 -2.43
C LYS A 236 5.63 21.02 -2.78
N ALA A 237 4.98 19.86 -3.01
CA ALA A 237 5.61 18.57 -3.24
C ALA A 237 4.94 17.87 -4.42
N GLU A 238 5.66 16.93 -5.04
CA GLU A 238 5.09 16.03 -6.05
C GLU A 238 4.22 14.95 -5.41
N VAL A 239 3.18 14.54 -6.12
CA VAL A 239 2.32 13.43 -5.70
C VAL A 239 3.11 12.12 -5.83
N THR A 240 3.15 11.33 -4.77
CA THR A 240 3.79 10.01 -4.74
C THR A 240 2.74 8.90 -4.68
N THR A 241 3.14 7.65 -4.83
CA THR A 241 2.29 6.46 -4.95
C THR A 241 1.24 6.31 -3.84
N PHE A 242 1.56 6.69 -2.60
CA PHE A 242 0.65 6.51 -1.46
C PHE A 242 -0.41 7.61 -1.31
N GLY A 243 -0.18 8.79 -1.89
CA GLY A 243 -1.10 9.93 -1.81
C GLY A 243 -2.48 9.66 -2.42
N PRO A 244 -2.55 9.20 -3.69
CA PRO A 244 -3.82 8.95 -4.36
C PRO A 244 -4.72 7.90 -3.69
N PRO A 245 -4.23 6.73 -3.25
CA PRO A 245 -5.03 5.79 -2.45
C PRO A 245 -5.49 6.36 -1.11
N ALA A 246 -4.66 7.19 -0.44
CA ALA A 246 -5.05 7.87 0.79
C ALA A 246 -6.18 8.90 0.56
N TYR A 247 -6.12 9.61 -0.58
CA TYR A 247 -7.23 10.48 -1.00
C TYR A 247 -8.52 9.67 -1.17
N VAL A 248 -8.47 8.54 -1.89
CA VAL A 248 -9.64 7.69 -2.11
C VAL A 248 -10.18 7.10 -0.81
N ALA A 249 -9.30 6.64 0.08
CA ALA A 249 -9.69 6.12 1.40
C ALA A 249 -10.43 7.20 2.24
N ALA A 250 -9.91 8.42 2.24
CA ALA A 250 -10.53 9.56 2.92
C ALA A 250 -11.87 9.96 2.28
N GLN A 251 -11.96 9.95 0.94
CA GLN A 251 -13.20 10.19 0.21
C GLN A 251 -14.28 9.18 0.61
N VAL A 252 -13.95 7.89 0.67
CA VAL A 252 -14.89 6.82 1.05
C VAL A 252 -15.51 7.07 2.42
N ILE A 253 -14.68 7.36 3.43
CA ILE A 253 -15.16 7.62 4.80
C ILE A 253 -15.98 8.91 4.85
N ALA A 254 -15.49 9.97 4.22
CA ALA A 254 -16.20 11.26 4.24
C ALA A 254 -17.55 11.19 3.53
N GLU A 255 -17.65 10.57 2.36
CA GLU A 255 -18.92 10.36 1.66
C GLU A 255 -19.88 9.44 2.45
N ALA A 256 -19.36 8.41 3.14
CA ALA A 256 -20.16 7.57 4.03
C ALA A 256 -20.73 8.37 5.21
N ALA A 257 -19.91 9.23 5.82
CA ALA A 257 -20.37 10.11 6.90
C ALA A 257 -21.45 11.10 6.43
N VAL A 258 -21.30 11.67 5.22
CA VAL A 258 -22.34 12.53 4.61
C VAL A 258 -23.64 11.78 4.41
N ARG A 259 -23.59 10.53 3.89
CA ARG A 259 -24.82 9.71 3.71
C ARG A 259 -25.47 9.36 5.05
N ALA A 260 -24.69 9.03 6.07
CA ALA A 260 -25.19 8.79 7.43
C ALA A 260 -25.87 10.04 8.00
N CYS A 261 -25.26 11.21 7.83
CA CYS A 261 -25.85 12.49 8.24
C CYS A 261 -27.19 12.77 7.52
N ALA A 262 -27.25 12.58 6.20
CA ALA A 262 -28.47 12.73 5.41
C ALA A 262 -29.60 11.80 5.85
N ALA A 263 -29.26 10.63 6.42
CA ALA A 263 -30.21 9.70 7.04
C ALA A 263 -30.57 10.04 8.50
N GLY A 264 -30.17 11.20 9.02
CA GLY A 264 -30.39 11.63 10.40
C GLY A 264 -29.55 10.90 11.46
N LYS A 265 -28.42 10.27 11.04
CA LYS A 265 -27.51 9.47 11.87
C LYS A 265 -26.11 10.10 11.98
N THR A 266 -26.09 11.42 12.21
CA THR A 266 -24.82 12.16 12.39
C THR A 266 -24.03 11.57 13.56
N GLY A 267 -22.74 11.25 13.31
CA GLY A 267 -21.83 10.70 14.33
C GLY A 267 -22.05 9.22 14.67
N ASP A 268 -23.02 8.55 14.06
CA ASP A 268 -23.26 7.12 14.32
C ASP A 268 -22.28 6.23 13.55
N ARG A 269 -21.34 5.63 14.27
CA ARG A 269 -20.26 4.78 13.73
C ARG A 269 -20.77 3.57 12.96
N ALA A 270 -21.83 2.92 13.49
CA ALA A 270 -22.38 1.73 12.86
C ALA A 270 -23.00 2.07 11.49
N THR A 271 -23.76 3.18 11.43
CA THR A 271 -24.33 3.66 10.17
C THR A 271 -23.23 4.06 9.17
N VAL A 272 -22.17 4.77 9.62
CA VAL A 272 -21.03 5.11 8.74
C VAL A 272 -20.34 3.85 8.22
N LEU A 273 -20.10 2.84 9.07
CA LEU A 273 -19.53 1.56 8.65
C LEU A 273 -20.41 0.87 7.60
N ASP A 274 -21.73 0.86 7.79
CA ASP A 274 -22.65 0.27 6.80
C ASP A 274 -22.69 1.06 5.49
N GLU A 275 -22.53 2.37 5.54
CA GLU A 275 -22.40 3.20 4.34
C GLU A 275 -21.06 2.99 3.62
N VAL A 276 -19.97 2.71 4.36
CA VAL A 276 -18.69 2.31 3.74
C VAL A 276 -18.84 0.99 2.97
N LYS A 277 -19.52 -0.01 3.53
CA LYS A 277 -19.81 -1.29 2.84
C LYS A 277 -20.55 -1.11 1.51
N LYS A 278 -21.42 -0.08 1.43
CA LYS A 278 -22.23 0.25 0.24
C LYS A 278 -21.48 1.12 -0.78
N THR A 279 -20.18 1.40 -0.56
CA THR A 279 -19.40 2.26 -1.44
C THR A 279 -19.48 1.79 -2.88
N LYS A 280 -19.89 2.70 -3.77
CA LYS A 280 -19.90 2.52 -5.21
C LYS A 280 -19.57 3.84 -5.88
N ILE A 281 -18.30 4.01 -6.25
CA ILE A 281 -17.79 5.19 -6.93
C ILE A 281 -17.50 4.80 -8.38
N ALA A 282 -18.14 5.48 -9.34
CA ALA A 282 -17.99 5.14 -10.76
C ALA A 282 -16.56 5.37 -11.27
N LYS A 283 -15.90 6.43 -10.79
CA LYS A 283 -14.53 6.77 -11.17
C LYS A 283 -13.85 7.55 -10.06
N THR A 284 -12.76 7.00 -9.53
CA THR A 284 -11.90 7.63 -8.54
C THR A 284 -10.75 8.39 -9.22
N ILE A 285 -9.95 9.13 -8.44
CA ILE A 285 -8.72 9.75 -8.95
C ILE A 285 -7.66 8.72 -9.38
N LEU A 286 -7.84 7.43 -9.03
CA LEU A 286 -6.99 6.32 -9.53
C LEU A 286 -7.36 5.92 -10.97
N GLY A 287 -8.36 6.54 -11.58
CA GLY A 287 -8.78 6.29 -12.96
C GLY A 287 -9.77 5.14 -13.13
N ASN A 288 -10.05 4.37 -12.11
CA ASN A 288 -10.99 3.25 -12.06
C ASN A 288 -12.14 3.50 -11.09
N GLY A 289 -13.19 2.68 -11.18
CA GLY A 289 -14.27 2.65 -10.20
C GLY A 289 -13.83 2.00 -8.89
N LEU A 290 -14.60 2.22 -7.82
CA LEU A 290 -14.39 1.59 -6.53
C LEU A 290 -15.69 0.95 -6.03
N GLU A 291 -15.61 -0.33 -5.77
CA GLU A 291 -16.60 -1.10 -5.04
C GLU A 291 -15.86 -2.13 -4.19
N PHE A 292 -16.34 -2.38 -2.98
CA PHE A 292 -15.74 -3.38 -2.11
C PHE A 292 -16.40 -4.76 -2.28
N THR A 293 -15.61 -5.82 -2.05
CA THR A 293 -16.13 -7.16 -1.80
C THR A 293 -16.82 -7.23 -0.44
N ALA A 294 -17.55 -8.30 -0.16
CA ALA A 294 -18.16 -8.51 1.16
C ALA A 294 -17.15 -8.53 2.32
N THR A 295 -15.87 -8.79 2.03
CA THR A 295 -14.79 -8.85 3.01
C THR A 295 -13.92 -7.60 3.07
N GLY A 296 -14.21 -6.56 2.25
CA GLY A 296 -13.53 -5.27 2.32
C GLY A 296 -12.39 -5.06 1.31
N ASP A 297 -12.09 -6.02 0.43
CA ASP A 297 -11.16 -5.81 -0.68
C ASP A 297 -11.80 -5.00 -1.81
N VAL A 298 -10.98 -4.24 -2.54
CA VAL A 298 -11.43 -3.62 -3.79
C VAL A 298 -11.74 -4.69 -4.85
N LYS A 299 -12.85 -4.53 -5.59
CA LYS A 299 -13.15 -5.36 -6.76
C LYS A 299 -12.32 -4.91 -7.96
N GLY A 300 -11.75 -5.88 -8.70
CA GLY A 300 -11.02 -5.61 -9.93
C GLY A 300 -9.69 -4.87 -9.75
N GLY A 301 -9.12 -4.90 -8.55
CA GLY A 301 -7.80 -4.32 -8.29
C GLY A 301 -6.70 -5.01 -9.09
N ARG A 302 -5.65 -4.26 -9.43
CA ARG A 302 -4.47 -4.77 -10.13
C ARG A 302 -3.21 -4.07 -9.65
N PHE A 303 -2.06 -4.73 -9.85
CA PHE A 303 -0.75 -4.12 -9.69
C PHE A 303 -0.20 -3.66 -11.04
N TYR A 304 0.67 -2.68 -10.96
CA TYR A 304 1.39 -2.08 -12.09
C TYR A 304 2.88 -2.35 -11.88
N ILE A 305 3.62 -2.64 -12.93
CA ILE A 305 5.07 -2.82 -12.84
C ILE A 305 5.75 -1.69 -13.60
N PHE A 306 6.63 -1.00 -12.90
CA PHE A 306 7.43 0.08 -13.46
C PHE A 306 8.90 -0.30 -13.50
N GLN A 307 9.62 0.28 -14.48
CA GLN A 307 11.07 0.23 -14.54
C GLN A 307 11.65 1.62 -14.37
N THR A 308 12.68 1.75 -13.54
CA THR A 308 13.45 2.98 -13.37
C THR A 308 14.31 3.23 -14.60
N GLN A 309 14.12 4.36 -15.26
CA GLN A 309 14.88 4.76 -16.45
C GLN A 309 16.20 5.46 -16.05
N ALA A 310 17.06 5.74 -17.05
CA ALA A 310 18.35 6.41 -16.82
C ALA A 310 18.21 7.83 -16.22
N ASP A 311 17.08 8.50 -16.48
CA ASP A 311 16.73 9.82 -15.91
C ASP A 311 16.08 9.74 -14.52
N GLY A 312 15.99 8.54 -13.94
CA GLY A 312 15.35 8.27 -12.65
C GLY A 312 13.83 8.19 -12.67
N LYS A 313 13.18 8.43 -13.82
CA LYS A 313 11.72 8.32 -13.94
C LYS A 313 11.25 6.88 -14.03
N ARG A 314 10.00 6.67 -13.63
CA ARG A 314 9.30 5.39 -13.73
C ARG A 314 8.64 5.25 -15.09
N LYS A 315 8.86 4.14 -15.78
CA LYS A 315 8.16 3.75 -17.01
C LYS A 315 7.30 2.53 -16.74
N LEU A 316 6.00 2.63 -17.00
CA LEU A 316 5.07 1.50 -16.93
C LEU A 316 5.44 0.46 -17.98
N ILE A 317 5.55 -0.80 -17.56
CA ILE A 317 5.96 -1.93 -18.43
C ILE A 317 5.12 -3.19 -18.22
N GLY A 318 4.29 -3.25 -17.17
CA GLY A 318 3.42 -4.40 -16.87
C GLY A 318 2.26 -4.07 -15.95
#